data_96622f8cf52915ce9906a15a2745eced
#
_entry.id   96622f8cf52915ce9906a15a2745eced
#
_cell.length_a   1.000
_cell.length_b   1.000
_cell.length_c   1.000
_cell.angle_alpha   90.00
_cell.angle_beta   90.00
_cell.angle_gamma   90.00
#
_symmetry.space_group_name_H-M   'P 1'
#
loop_
_entity.id
_entity.type
_entity.pdbx_description
1 polymer ?
#
loop_
_entity_poly.entity_id
_entity_poly.type
_entity_poly.pdbx_seq_one_letter_code
_entity_poly.pdbx_strand_id
1 'polypeptide(L)'
;EAYRLGVMDVIQKPVVPYVVLRRVQSVVELFQARRRLSRVVADQREDLFRQAEQIIQLNQGMVETLAAAIEFRSEESGSHVRRIHDITYHLLTRTELGRDIPPADVPQIALASILHDVGKIAVPDAILNKPGRLTPEEYEVIKAHTVQGEKLLSSIPQFQTHPSYRYACDIARHHHERWDGRGYPDGL
;
A
#
# COMPACT_ATOMS: atom_id res chain seq x y z
N GLU A 1 -22.94 -45.43 18.35
CA GLU A 1 -21.71 -46.01 17.77
C GLU A 1 -21.65 -45.73 16.23
N ALA A 2 -22.72 -46.01 15.46
CA ALA A 2 -22.74 -45.77 14.00
C ALA A 2 -22.44 -44.31 13.59
N TYR A 3 -22.95 -43.31 14.29
CA TYR A 3 -22.67 -41.88 14.00
C TYR A 3 -21.17 -41.51 14.21
N ARG A 4 -20.47 -42.18 15.14
CA ARG A 4 -19.03 -41.99 15.32
C ARG A 4 -18.20 -42.55 14.16
N LEU A 5 -18.76 -43.46 13.39
CA LEU A 5 -18.15 -44.06 12.19
C LEU A 5 -18.47 -43.26 10.90
N GLY A 6 -19.06 -42.08 11.02
CA GLY A 6 -19.37 -41.23 9.86
C GLY A 6 -20.69 -41.57 9.15
N VAL A 7 -21.54 -42.41 9.75
CA VAL A 7 -22.88 -42.68 9.23
C VAL A 7 -23.76 -41.46 9.42
N MET A 8 -24.36 -40.98 8.35
CA MET A 8 -25.20 -39.76 8.40
C MET A 8 -26.54 -39.96 9.02
N ASP A 9 -27.12 -41.17 8.90
CA ASP A 9 -28.44 -41.50 9.50
C ASP A 9 -28.60 -43.01 9.71
N VAL A 10 -29.53 -43.40 10.61
CA VAL A 10 -29.85 -44.78 10.95
C VAL A 10 -31.32 -44.99 10.86
N ILE A 11 -31.76 -46.03 10.14
CA ILE A 11 -33.19 -46.40 9.99
C ILE A 11 -33.44 -47.71 10.75
N GLN A 12 -34.38 -47.68 11.71
CA GLN A 12 -34.77 -48.87 12.47
C GLN A 12 -35.77 -49.73 11.70
N LYS A 13 -35.69 -51.03 11.93
CA LYS A 13 -36.69 -51.98 11.42
C LYS A 13 -37.89 -52.06 12.37
N PRO A 14 -39.15 -52.19 11.87
CA PRO A 14 -39.52 -52.33 10.47
C PRO A 14 -39.39 -51.02 9.69
N VAL A 15 -38.93 -51.11 8.43
CA VAL A 15 -38.71 -49.93 7.57
C VAL A 15 -40.05 -49.38 7.09
N VAL A 16 -40.31 -48.11 7.40
CA VAL A 16 -41.51 -47.38 6.91
C VAL A 16 -41.10 -46.57 5.66
N PRO A 17 -41.65 -46.90 4.46
CA PRO A 17 -41.19 -46.28 3.19
C PRO A 17 -41.25 -44.76 3.19
N TYR A 18 -42.28 -44.17 3.76
CA TYR A 18 -42.45 -42.72 3.88
C TYR A 18 -41.33 -42.07 4.69
N VAL A 19 -40.92 -42.67 5.80
CA VAL A 19 -39.82 -42.16 6.65
C VAL A 19 -38.49 -42.18 5.90
N VAL A 20 -38.23 -43.27 5.17
CA VAL A 20 -37.02 -43.39 4.35
C VAL A 20 -36.98 -42.31 3.27
N LEU A 21 -38.10 -42.14 2.55
CA LEU A 21 -38.19 -41.13 1.49
C LEU A 21 -37.93 -39.72 2.03
N ARG A 22 -38.54 -39.34 3.16
CA ARG A 22 -38.35 -38.01 3.78
C ARG A 22 -36.93 -37.80 4.23
N ARG A 23 -36.28 -38.80 4.80
CA ARG A 23 -34.86 -38.69 5.24
C ARG A 23 -33.94 -38.56 4.04
N VAL A 24 -34.10 -39.32 2.98
CA VAL A 24 -33.35 -39.20 1.74
C VAL A 24 -33.52 -37.81 1.14
N GLN A 25 -34.77 -37.32 1.05
CA GLN A 25 -35.02 -35.96 0.56
C GLN A 25 -34.30 -34.91 1.39
N SER A 26 -34.36 -34.96 2.73
CA SER A 26 -33.67 -34.00 3.60
C SER A 26 -32.16 -34.04 3.42
N VAL A 27 -31.54 -35.22 3.24
CA VAL A 27 -30.13 -35.37 2.96
C VAL A 27 -29.77 -34.74 1.60
N VAL A 28 -30.55 -35.01 0.56
CA VAL A 28 -30.31 -34.43 -0.77
C VAL A 28 -30.43 -32.92 -0.74
N GLU A 29 -31.45 -32.37 -0.07
CA GLU A 29 -31.65 -30.93 0.09
C GLU A 29 -30.47 -30.28 0.83
N LEU A 30 -29.99 -30.92 1.91
CA LEU A 30 -28.81 -30.46 2.67
C LEU A 30 -27.57 -30.42 1.78
N PHE A 31 -27.28 -31.47 1.01
CA PHE A 31 -26.17 -31.52 0.07
C PHE A 31 -26.29 -30.42 -1.00
N GLN A 32 -27.43 -30.24 -1.58
CA GLN A 32 -27.69 -29.21 -2.58
C GLN A 32 -27.50 -27.80 -1.98
N ALA A 33 -28.03 -27.54 -0.79
CA ALA A 33 -27.86 -26.28 -0.08
C ALA A 33 -26.38 -26.01 0.23
N ARG A 34 -25.65 -27.01 0.75
CA ARG A 34 -24.21 -26.90 1.03
C ARG A 34 -23.42 -26.61 -0.25
N ARG A 35 -23.72 -27.28 -1.35
CA ARG A 35 -23.05 -27.06 -2.63
C ARG A 35 -23.32 -25.66 -3.19
N ARG A 36 -24.55 -25.16 -3.06
CA ARG A 36 -24.91 -23.78 -3.45
C ARG A 36 -24.14 -22.77 -2.58
N LEU A 37 -24.14 -22.96 -1.26
CA LEU A 37 -23.42 -22.08 -0.33
C LEU A 37 -21.92 -22.05 -0.65
N SER A 38 -21.29 -23.21 -0.87
CA SER A 38 -19.88 -23.27 -1.22
C SER A 38 -19.54 -22.51 -2.51
N ARG A 39 -20.43 -22.53 -3.51
CA ARG A 39 -20.24 -21.73 -4.73
C ARG A 39 -20.34 -20.24 -4.43
N VAL A 40 -21.39 -19.81 -3.75
CA VAL A 40 -21.58 -18.40 -3.39
C VAL A 40 -20.40 -17.86 -2.59
N VAL A 41 -19.89 -18.63 -1.62
CA VAL A 41 -18.69 -18.25 -0.84
C VAL A 41 -17.45 -18.14 -1.73
N ALA A 42 -17.28 -19.05 -2.68
CA ALA A 42 -16.16 -18.98 -3.62
C ALA A 42 -16.24 -17.73 -4.51
N ASP A 43 -17.41 -17.45 -5.07
CA ASP A 43 -17.67 -16.29 -5.93
C ASP A 43 -17.46 -14.97 -5.17
N GLN A 44 -18.00 -14.88 -3.95
CA GLN A 44 -17.81 -13.70 -3.09
C GLN A 44 -16.35 -13.48 -2.72
N ARG A 45 -15.59 -14.55 -2.48
CA ARG A 45 -14.16 -14.45 -2.19
C ARG A 45 -13.39 -13.89 -3.38
N GLU A 46 -13.69 -14.35 -4.58
CA GLU A 46 -13.06 -13.84 -5.80
C GLU A 46 -13.37 -12.35 -6.02
N ASP A 47 -14.64 -11.95 -5.82
CA ASP A 47 -15.05 -10.56 -5.93
C ASP A 47 -14.34 -9.66 -4.90
N LEU A 48 -14.21 -10.13 -3.66
CA LEU A 48 -13.47 -9.39 -2.61
C LEU A 48 -11.99 -9.21 -2.97
N PHE A 49 -11.33 -10.23 -3.52
CA PHE A 49 -9.96 -10.10 -3.98
C PHE A 49 -9.83 -9.06 -5.09
N ARG A 50 -10.72 -9.10 -6.07
CA ARG A 50 -10.75 -8.14 -7.19
C ARG A 50 -10.97 -6.70 -6.69
N GLN A 51 -11.91 -6.51 -5.75
CA GLN A 51 -12.15 -5.20 -5.15
C GLN A 51 -10.94 -4.71 -4.36
N ALA A 52 -10.28 -5.58 -3.59
CA ALA A 52 -9.07 -5.23 -2.84
C ALA A 52 -7.94 -4.77 -3.78
N GLU A 53 -7.70 -5.49 -4.89
CA GLU A 53 -6.71 -5.11 -5.90
C GLU A 53 -7.05 -3.74 -6.53
N GLN A 54 -8.31 -3.50 -6.87
CA GLN A 54 -8.76 -2.22 -7.42
C GLN A 54 -8.53 -1.07 -6.43
N ILE A 55 -8.82 -1.27 -5.14
CA ILE A 55 -8.58 -0.27 -4.10
C ILE A 55 -7.09 0.03 -3.97
N ILE A 56 -6.24 -0.98 -3.99
CA ILE A 56 -4.78 -0.80 -3.91
C ILE A 56 -4.29 0.02 -5.11
N GLN A 57 -4.69 -0.33 -6.33
CA GLN A 57 -4.30 0.40 -7.54
C GLN A 57 -4.79 1.85 -7.52
N LEU A 58 -6.04 2.07 -7.09
CA LEU A 58 -6.60 3.42 -6.97
C LEU A 58 -5.81 4.25 -5.95
N ASN A 59 -5.52 3.69 -4.79
CA ASN A 59 -4.75 4.39 -3.76
C ASN A 59 -3.35 4.75 -4.24
N GLN A 60 -2.64 3.85 -4.93
CA GLN A 60 -1.35 4.14 -5.53
C GLN A 60 -1.43 5.29 -6.54
N GLY A 61 -2.41 5.23 -7.46
CA GLY A 61 -2.64 6.30 -8.43
C GLY A 61 -2.97 7.65 -7.78
N MET A 62 -3.71 7.65 -6.67
CA MET A 62 -3.99 8.87 -5.90
C MET A 62 -2.72 9.46 -5.27
N VAL A 63 -1.87 8.64 -4.68
CA VAL A 63 -0.59 9.07 -4.08
C VAL A 63 0.33 9.63 -5.16
N GLU A 64 0.49 8.94 -6.30
CA GLU A 64 1.25 9.44 -7.45
C GLU A 64 0.72 10.78 -7.96
N THR A 65 -0.60 10.93 -8.06
CA THR A 65 -1.24 12.16 -8.54
C THR A 65 -1.00 13.32 -7.58
N LEU A 66 -1.11 13.10 -6.27
CA LEU A 66 -0.86 14.12 -5.26
C LEU A 66 0.61 14.54 -5.23
N ALA A 67 1.55 13.60 -5.32
CA ALA A 67 2.97 13.88 -5.42
C ALA A 67 3.28 14.69 -6.70
N ALA A 68 2.75 14.27 -7.83
CA ALA A 68 2.90 14.98 -9.10
C ALA A 68 2.30 16.40 -9.05
N ALA A 69 1.18 16.61 -8.35
CA ALA A 69 0.58 17.95 -8.20
C ALA A 69 1.47 18.89 -7.36
N ILE A 70 2.22 18.35 -6.38
CA ILE A 70 3.16 19.15 -5.59
C ILE A 70 4.38 19.50 -6.43
N GLU A 71 4.93 18.54 -7.19
CA GLU A 71 6.06 18.77 -8.09
C GLU A 71 5.75 19.71 -9.25
N PHE A 72 4.52 19.68 -9.75
CA PHE A 72 4.06 20.62 -10.77
C PHE A 72 4.20 22.09 -10.36
N ARG A 73 4.14 22.39 -9.04
CA ARG A 73 4.40 23.74 -8.51
C ARG A 73 5.87 24.17 -8.69
N SER A 74 6.81 23.24 -8.79
CA SER A 74 8.24 23.50 -9.01
C SER A 74 8.68 23.32 -10.47
N GLU A 75 7.73 23.42 -11.41
CA GLU A 75 7.94 23.24 -12.85
C GLU A 75 8.48 21.85 -13.25
N GLU A 76 8.44 20.89 -12.35
CA GLU A 76 8.81 19.51 -12.65
C GLU A 76 7.66 18.75 -13.33
N SER A 77 8.00 17.87 -14.26
CA SER A 77 6.99 17.10 -15.00
C SER A 77 6.41 15.97 -14.15
N GLY A 78 5.10 15.70 -14.24
CA GLY A 78 4.46 14.57 -13.55
C GLY A 78 5.08 13.19 -13.87
N SER A 79 5.87 13.08 -14.94
CA SER A 79 6.66 11.88 -15.25
C SER A 79 7.86 11.68 -14.31
N HIS A 80 8.28 12.72 -13.58
CA HIS A 80 9.38 12.65 -12.61
C HIS A 80 9.04 11.70 -11.46
N VAL A 81 7.89 11.84 -10.86
CA VAL A 81 7.40 10.98 -9.75
C VAL A 81 7.49 9.49 -10.10
N ARG A 82 6.98 9.12 -11.29
CA ARG A 82 7.03 7.73 -11.74
C ARG A 82 8.46 7.25 -11.99
N ARG A 83 9.32 8.10 -12.57
CA ARG A 83 10.73 7.74 -12.76
C ARG A 83 11.45 7.52 -11.44
N ILE A 84 11.20 8.32 -10.41
CA ILE A 84 11.78 8.12 -9.07
C ILE A 84 11.41 6.75 -8.53
N HIS A 85 10.12 6.40 -8.56
CA HIS A 85 9.65 5.07 -8.17
C HIS A 85 10.39 3.95 -8.92
N ASP A 86 10.39 4.00 -10.26
CA ASP A 86 10.93 2.94 -11.11
C ASP A 86 12.46 2.81 -10.94
N ILE A 87 13.18 3.93 -10.83
CA ILE A 87 14.60 3.95 -10.57
C ILE A 87 14.91 3.35 -9.20
N THR A 88 14.20 3.77 -8.16
CA THR A 88 14.37 3.23 -6.80
C THR A 88 14.13 1.72 -6.78
N TYR A 89 13.02 1.27 -7.37
CA TYR A 89 12.71 -0.16 -7.46
C TYR A 89 13.80 -0.93 -8.22
N HIS A 90 14.28 -0.38 -9.35
CA HIS A 90 15.33 -1.00 -10.15
C HIS A 90 16.64 -1.09 -9.38
N LEU A 91 17.07 -0.01 -8.73
CA LEU A 91 18.30 0.02 -7.94
C LEU A 91 18.26 -1.02 -6.82
N LEU A 92 17.16 -1.10 -6.08
CA LEU A 92 17.02 -2.02 -4.96
C LEU A 92 16.89 -3.48 -5.39
N THR A 93 16.39 -3.77 -6.61
CA THR A 93 16.22 -5.14 -7.11
C THR A 93 17.37 -5.64 -7.95
N ARG A 94 18.18 -4.77 -8.55
CA ARG A 94 19.15 -5.12 -9.59
C ARG A 94 20.60 -4.72 -9.26
N THR A 95 20.83 -4.07 -8.12
CA THR A 95 22.17 -3.66 -7.70
C THR A 95 22.47 -4.11 -6.27
N GLU A 96 23.74 -3.95 -5.87
CA GLU A 96 24.20 -4.26 -4.50
C GLU A 96 23.54 -3.37 -3.42
N LEU A 97 22.93 -2.24 -3.82
CA LEU A 97 22.28 -1.31 -2.89
C LEU A 97 21.09 -1.95 -2.15
N GLY A 98 20.44 -2.94 -2.77
CA GLY A 98 19.32 -3.65 -2.16
C GLY A 98 19.70 -4.93 -1.41
N ARG A 99 20.99 -5.28 -1.30
CA ARG A 99 21.45 -6.56 -0.73
C ARG A 99 20.87 -6.86 0.66
N ASP A 100 20.88 -5.85 1.53
CA ASP A 100 20.49 -5.98 2.93
C ASP A 100 19.02 -5.59 3.18
N ILE A 101 18.28 -5.30 2.11
CA ILE A 101 16.86 -4.91 2.17
C ILE A 101 15.98 -6.14 1.96
N PRO A 102 15.05 -6.45 2.90
CA PRO A 102 14.10 -7.52 2.70
C PRO A 102 13.31 -7.34 1.39
N PRO A 103 13.14 -8.36 0.55
CA PRO A 103 12.42 -8.24 -0.72
C PRO A 103 10.98 -7.71 -0.58
N ALA A 104 10.33 -7.98 0.56
CA ALA A 104 8.99 -7.46 0.86
C ALA A 104 8.94 -5.95 1.07
N ASP A 105 10.08 -5.34 1.45
CA ASP A 105 10.17 -3.91 1.74
C ASP A 105 10.50 -3.07 0.50
N VAL A 106 11.08 -3.68 -0.54
CA VAL A 106 11.46 -2.98 -1.77
C VAL A 106 10.29 -2.23 -2.41
N PRO A 107 9.10 -2.82 -2.61
CA PRO A 107 7.95 -2.08 -3.14
C PRO A 107 7.51 -0.92 -2.22
N GLN A 108 7.66 -1.10 -0.90
CA GLN A 108 7.31 -0.07 0.09
C GLN A 108 8.24 1.13 0.03
N ILE A 109 9.54 0.88 -0.13
CA ILE A 109 10.57 1.92 -0.27
C ILE A 109 10.38 2.65 -1.61
N ALA A 110 10.13 1.93 -2.70
CA ALA A 110 9.88 2.53 -4.01
C ALA A 110 8.62 3.41 -4.00
N LEU A 111 7.55 2.98 -3.34
CA LEU A 111 6.36 3.80 -3.14
C LEU A 111 6.64 5.02 -2.25
N ALA A 112 7.41 4.83 -1.18
CA ALA A 112 7.78 5.91 -0.27
C ALA A 112 8.64 7.00 -0.96
N SER A 113 9.51 6.62 -1.92
CA SER A 113 10.41 7.55 -2.61
C SER A 113 9.69 8.65 -3.39
N ILE A 114 8.47 8.41 -3.84
CA ILE A 114 7.67 9.43 -4.54
C ILE A 114 7.20 10.57 -3.63
N LEU A 115 7.29 10.39 -2.32
CA LEU A 115 6.88 11.37 -1.31
C LEU A 115 8.04 12.22 -0.78
N HIS A 116 9.28 12.08 -1.34
CA HIS A 116 10.47 12.79 -0.85
C HIS A 116 10.26 14.29 -0.75
N ASP A 117 9.60 14.88 -1.71
CA ASP A 117 9.40 16.33 -1.89
C ASP A 117 8.02 16.83 -1.41
N VAL A 118 7.25 16.00 -0.72
CA VAL A 118 5.88 16.35 -0.27
C VAL A 118 5.85 17.62 0.57
N GLY A 119 6.91 17.92 1.29
CA GLY A 119 7.06 19.13 2.10
C GLY A 119 7.22 20.42 1.32
N LYS A 120 7.49 20.40 0.01
CA LYS A 120 7.50 21.58 -0.85
C LYS A 120 6.17 22.32 -0.84
N ILE A 121 5.09 21.67 -0.43
CA ILE A 121 3.77 22.30 -0.25
C ILE A 121 3.83 23.48 0.76
N ALA A 122 4.76 23.45 1.70
CA ALA A 122 4.93 24.50 2.70
C ALA A 122 5.86 25.65 2.24
N VAL A 123 6.52 25.49 1.08
CA VAL A 123 7.43 26.53 0.55
C VAL A 123 6.63 27.57 -0.23
N PRO A 124 6.81 28.89 0.04
CA PRO A 124 6.15 29.96 -0.73
C PRO A 124 6.56 29.93 -2.22
N ASP A 125 5.60 30.12 -3.13
CA ASP A 125 5.86 30.11 -4.57
C ASP A 125 6.91 31.15 -5.00
N ALA A 126 6.94 32.30 -4.35
CA ALA A 126 7.92 33.35 -4.63
C ALA A 126 9.38 32.92 -4.40
N ILE A 127 9.59 31.92 -3.50
CA ILE A 127 10.91 31.35 -3.23
C ILE A 127 11.12 30.10 -4.08
N LEU A 128 10.11 29.23 -4.16
CA LEU A 128 10.19 27.96 -4.87
C LEU A 128 10.48 28.18 -6.37
N ASN A 129 9.81 29.16 -6.97
CA ASN A 129 9.93 29.48 -8.41
C ASN A 129 10.68 30.80 -8.67
N LYS A 130 11.58 31.20 -7.77
CA LYS A 130 12.34 32.42 -7.92
C LYS A 130 13.25 32.37 -9.14
N PRO A 131 13.11 33.29 -10.09
CA PRO A 131 14.05 33.36 -11.20
C PRO A 131 15.43 33.88 -10.71
N GLY A 132 16.42 32.99 -10.65
CA GLY A 132 17.78 33.34 -10.26
C GLY A 132 18.25 32.63 -9.00
N ARG A 133 19.35 33.16 -8.40
CA ARG A 133 19.94 32.56 -7.21
C ARG A 133 19.13 32.92 -5.95
N LEU A 134 18.96 31.94 -5.08
CA LEU A 134 18.40 32.13 -3.76
C LEU A 134 19.39 32.84 -2.84
N THR A 135 18.90 33.69 -1.95
CA THR A 135 19.71 34.19 -0.83
C THR A 135 19.95 33.03 0.19
N PRO A 136 20.92 33.18 1.11
CA PRO A 136 21.10 32.19 2.16
C PRO A 136 19.83 31.95 2.98
N GLU A 137 19.06 32.98 3.29
CA GLU A 137 17.82 32.90 4.06
C GLU A 137 16.70 32.16 3.27
N GLU A 138 16.56 32.46 1.98
CA GLU A 138 15.63 31.79 1.10
C GLU A 138 15.98 30.30 0.93
N TYR A 139 17.29 29.99 0.87
CA TYR A 139 17.75 28.62 0.81
C TYR A 139 17.41 27.84 2.08
N GLU A 140 17.50 28.46 3.27
CA GLU A 140 17.03 27.83 4.52
C GLU A 140 15.52 27.53 4.48
N VAL A 141 14.70 28.40 3.88
CA VAL A 141 13.27 28.16 3.70
C VAL A 141 13.02 26.95 2.80
N ILE A 142 13.79 26.81 1.72
CA ILE A 142 13.68 25.61 0.85
C ILE A 142 14.13 24.36 1.61
N LYS A 143 15.26 24.38 2.31
CA LYS A 143 15.74 23.20 3.07
C LYS A 143 14.69 22.69 4.07
N ALA A 144 13.89 23.59 4.62
CA ALA A 144 12.85 23.22 5.57
C ALA A 144 11.79 22.25 4.99
N HIS A 145 11.69 22.09 3.65
CA HIS A 145 10.72 21.14 3.06
C HIS A 145 10.94 19.70 3.55
N THR A 146 12.17 19.31 3.85
CA THR A 146 12.52 17.97 4.35
C THR A 146 11.82 17.71 5.69
N VAL A 147 11.99 18.62 6.64
CA VAL A 147 11.35 18.55 7.98
C VAL A 147 9.83 18.73 7.90
N GLN A 148 9.36 19.60 7.01
CA GLN A 148 7.92 19.80 6.81
C GLN A 148 7.26 18.58 6.15
N GLY A 149 7.95 17.91 5.25
CA GLY A 149 7.50 16.65 4.64
C GLY A 149 7.30 15.56 5.69
N GLU A 150 8.30 15.30 6.53
CA GLU A 150 8.20 14.35 7.64
C GLU A 150 7.02 14.72 8.57
N LYS A 151 6.90 15.98 8.98
CA LYS A 151 5.79 16.45 9.85
C LYS A 151 4.43 16.22 9.20
N LEU A 152 4.29 16.51 7.90
CA LEU A 152 3.05 16.31 7.17
C LEU A 152 2.66 14.84 7.18
N LEU A 153 3.58 13.95 6.80
CA LEU A 153 3.34 12.51 6.78
C LEU A 153 3.01 11.96 8.16
N SER A 154 3.70 12.43 9.19
CA SER A 154 3.48 12.03 10.59
C SER A 154 2.16 12.56 11.17
N SER A 155 1.56 13.59 10.57
CA SER A 155 0.29 14.13 11.01
C SER A 155 -0.94 13.32 10.58
N ILE A 156 -0.76 12.30 9.72
CA ILE A 156 -1.84 11.49 9.15
C ILE A 156 -1.93 10.15 9.91
N PRO A 157 -2.87 9.98 10.87
CA PRO A 157 -2.92 8.77 11.70
C PRO A 157 -3.10 7.48 10.91
N GLN A 158 -3.88 7.51 9.81
CA GLN A 158 -4.11 6.34 8.96
C GLN A 158 -2.84 5.90 8.22
N PHE A 159 -1.94 6.86 7.92
CA PHE A 159 -0.67 6.54 7.27
C PHE A 159 0.35 5.93 8.24
N GLN A 160 0.30 6.27 9.52
CA GLN A 160 1.23 5.72 10.54
C GLN A 160 1.18 4.19 10.66
N THR A 161 0.06 3.56 10.29
CA THR A 161 -0.09 2.10 10.27
C THR A 161 0.28 1.47 8.93
N HIS A 162 0.60 2.28 7.91
CA HIS A 162 0.95 1.77 6.58
C HIS A 162 2.40 1.27 6.55
N PRO A 163 2.70 0.14 5.88
CA PRO A 163 4.05 -0.40 5.81
C PRO A 163 5.10 0.58 5.27
N SER A 164 4.73 1.47 4.35
CA SER A 164 5.63 2.49 3.78
C SER A 164 5.88 3.69 4.70
N TYR A 165 5.16 3.82 5.83
CA TYR A 165 5.20 5.04 6.66
C TYR A 165 6.59 5.43 7.11
N ARG A 166 7.31 4.48 7.72
CA ARG A 166 8.67 4.72 8.22
C ARG A 166 9.60 5.16 7.10
N TYR A 167 9.58 4.43 5.98
CA TYR A 167 10.40 4.76 4.81
C TYR A 167 10.05 6.13 4.24
N ALA A 168 8.77 6.48 4.17
CA ALA A 168 8.35 7.78 3.65
C ALA A 168 8.79 8.95 4.54
N CYS A 169 8.72 8.81 5.87
CA CYS A 169 9.22 9.81 6.80
C CYS A 169 10.75 9.96 6.70
N ASP A 170 11.48 8.84 6.70
CA ASP A 170 12.94 8.84 6.60
C ASP A 170 13.41 9.43 5.26
N ILE A 171 12.78 9.05 4.15
CA ILE A 171 13.12 9.58 2.82
C ILE A 171 12.78 11.07 2.72
N ALA A 172 11.58 11.49 3.14
CA ALA A 172 11.19 12.89 3.11
C ALA A 172 12.14 13.79 3.91
N ARG A 173 12.65 13.29 5.05
CA ARG A 173 13.57 14.03 5.90
C ARG A 173 15.00 14.03 5.36
N HIS A 174 15.51 12.89 4.85
CA HIS A 174 16.94 12.68 4.66
C HIS A 174 17.40 12.58 3.20
N HIS A 175 16.53 12.75 2.20
CA HIS A 175 16.91 12.62 0.78
C HIS A 175 17.93 13.66 0.31
N HIS A 176 18.20 14.69 1.08
CA HIS A 176 19.25 15.69 0.86
C HIS A 176 20.49 15.47 1.75
N GLU A 177 20.54 14.39 2.53
CA GLU A 177 21.75 14.05 3.26
C GLU A 177 22.85 13.58 2.32
N ARG A 178 24.10 13.72 2.75
CA ARG A 178 25.28 13.46 1.95
C ARG A 178 26.30 12.63 2.73
N TRP A 179 26.99 11.74 2.03
CA TRP A 179 28.03 10.90 2.61
C TRP A 179 29.19 11.69 3.27
N ASP A 180 29.35 12.97 2.92
CA ASP A 180 30.37 13.84 3.49
C ASP A 180 29.88 14.62 4.73
N GLY A 181 28.69 14.35 5.23
CA GLY A 181 28.07 15.03 6.37
C GLY A 181 27.69 16.49 6.10
N ARG A 182 27.74 16.94 4.83
CA ARG A 182 27.38 18.31 4.43
C ARG A 182 25.95 18.41 3.87
N GLY A 183 25.16 17.37 4.09
CA GLY A 183 23.76 17.34 3.75
C GLY A 183 22.91 18.11 4.74
N TYR A 184 21.61 17.98 4.60
CA TYR A 184 20.62 18.56 5.51
C TYR A 184 19.40 17.65 5.59
N PRO A 185 18.60 17.72 6.66
CA PRO A 185 18.64 18.70 7.76
C PRO A 185 19.55 18.33 8.93
N ASP A 186 19.98 17.06 9.05
CA ASP A 186 20.64 16.54 10.25
C ASP A 186 22.18 16.42 10.09
N GLY A 187 22.72 16.44 8.86
CA GLY A 187 24.16 16.34 8.58
C GLY A 187 24.69 14.94 8.85
N LEU A 188 23.97 13.89 8.44
CA LEU A 188 24.29 12.47 8.64
C LEU A 188 25.46 12.01 7.78
#